data_c7b5ad3c862e2dc7a02f46e25b8884c4
#
_entry.id   c7b5ad3c862e2dc7a02f46e25b8884c4
#
_cell.length_a   1.000
_cell.length_b   1.000
_cell.length_c   1.000
_cell.angle_alpha   90.00
_cell.angle_beta   90.00
_cell.angle_gamma   90.00
#
_symmetry.space_group_name_H-M   'P 1'
#
loop_
_entity.id
_entity.type
_entity.pdbx_description
1 polymer ?
#
loop_
_entity_poly.entity_id
_entity_poly.type
_entity_poly.pdbx_seq_one_letter_code
_entity_poly.pdbx_strand_id
1 'polypeptide(L)'
;QEVRNVVVKKGSPEDGTTAPMRPLPGRSRMYPETDVPPQAVTPSHWDNILENLPMSDKERAERLSGFDISNDQASQLLARELDDVFWNHMEGIPAKGWASLLLVHDEEHPALLVNVLKLREDGLLSREHVESVIEIHGGQNPSMEALGSYCQTNQLAPADVSGLADVIDK
;
A
#
# COMPACT_ATOMS: atom_id res chain seq x y z
N GLN A 1 -8.06 20.22 -31.60
CA GLN A 1 -6.61 20.50 -31.54
C GLN A 1 -6.28 20.92 -30.12
N GLU A 2 -5.45 20.18 -29.42
CA GLU A 2 -5.01 20.54 -28.07
C GLU A 2 -4.15 21.81 -28.10
N VAL A 3 -4.37 22.68 -27.13
CA VAL A 3 -3.66 23.96 -27.01
C VAL A 3 -2.81 23.91 -25.75
N ARG A 4 -1.53 24.24 -25.89
CA ARG A 4 -0.64 24.38 -24.75
C ARG A 4 -0.99 25.64 -23.98
N ASN A 5 -1.18 25.51 -22.68
CA ASN A 5 -1.33 26.63 -21.77
C ASN A 5 0.01 27.02 -21.13
N VAL A 6 0.22 28.30 -20.93
CA VAL A 6 1.36 28.83 -20.19
C VAL A 6 0.87 29.66 -19.00
N VAL A 7 1.64 29.62 -17.93
CA VAL A 7 1.38 30.48 -16.77
C VAL A 7 1.63 31.93 -17.17
N VAL A 8 0.63 32.76 -17.03
CA VAL A 8 0.74 34.20 -17.34
C VAL A 8 1.12 34.92 -16.06
N LYS A 9 2.35 35.39 -16.00
CA LYS A 9 2.78 36.32 -14.94
C LYS A 9 2.29 37.74 -15.28
N LYS A 10 1.06 38.03 -14.87
CA LYS A 10 0.57 39.40 -14.90
C LYS A 10 0.43 39.89 -13.46
N GLY A 11 1.44 40.57 -12.97
CA GLY A 11 1.38 41.37 -11.76
C GLY A 11 1.63 40.63 -10.45
N SER A 12 1.30 39.34 -10.33
CA SER A 12 1.64 38.51 -9.18
C SER A 12 2.24 37.19 -9.64
N PRO A 13 3.37 36.74 -9.07
CA PRO A 13 3.97 35.45 -9.41
C PRO A 13 3.13 34.24 -8.99
N GLU A 14 2.09 34.42 -8.20
CA GLU A 14 1.32 33.38 -7.54
C GLU A 14 -0.11 33.21 -8.07
N ASP A 15 -0.46 33.95 -9.11
CA ASP A 15 -1.81 33.97 -9.67
C ASP A 15 -2.23 32.58 -10.23
N GLY A 16 -1.28 31.76 -10.64
CA GLY A 16 -1.57 30.42 -11.17
C GLY A 16 -2.44 30.41 -12.43
N THR A 17 -2.85 31.57 -12.93
CA THR A 17 -3.66 31.66 -14.14
C THR A 17 -2.88 31.23 -15.36
N THR A 18 -3.52 30.52 -16.27
CA THR A 18 -2.93 30.05 -17.53
C THR A 18 -3.66 30.67 -18.72
N ALA A 19 -2.92 30.93 -19.77
CA ALA A 19 -3.48 31.40 -21.03
C ALA A 19 -3.07 30.46 -22.18
N PRO A 20 -3.92 30.32 -23.20
CA PRO A 20 -3.58 29.59 -24.40
C PRO A 20 -2.39 30.22 -25.09
N MET A 21 -1.36 29.45 -25.43
CA MET A 21 -0.19 29.94 -26.13
C MET A 21 -0.28 29.67 -27.62
N ARG A 22 -0.03 28.45 -27.99
CA ARG A 22 -0.13 27.96 -29.36
C ARG A 22 -0.60 26.53 -29.37
N PRO A 23 -1.24 26.05 -30.42
CA PRO A 23 -1.58 24.66 -30.55
C PRO A 23 -0.35 23.77 -30.36
N LEU A 24 -0.51 22.66 -29.66
CA LEU A 24 0.53 21.63 -29.59
C LEU A 24 0.96 21.25 -31.03
N PRO A 25 2.23 20.93 -31.23
CA PRO A 25 2.69 20.48 -32.52
C PRO A 25 1.92 19.19 -32.88
N GLY A 26 1.08 19.32 -33.89
CA GLY A 26 0.39 18.19 -34.48
C GLY A 26 1.19 17.59 -35.62
N ARG A 27 0.64 16.55 -36.23
CA ARG A 27 1.26 15.78 -37.32
C ARG A 27 1.86 16.64 -38.46
N SER A 28 1.26 17.79 -38.73
CA SER A 28 1.73 18.74 -39.77
C SER A 28 2.88 19.67 -39.34
N ARG A 29 3.25 19.63 -38.05
CA ARG A 29 4.28 20.49 -37.47
C ARG A 29 5.47 19.75 -36.89
N MET A 30 5.42 18.44 -36.89
CA MET A 30 6.53 17.59 -36.50
C MET A 30 7.23 17.08 -37.76
N TYR A 31 8.54 17.21 -37.77
CA TYR A 31 9.32 16.51 -38.78
C TYR A 31 9.23 15.01 -38.54
N PRO A 32 9.13 14.21 -39.58
CA PRO A 32 9.24 12.76 -39.40
C PRO A 32 10.61 12.43 -38.82
N GLU A 33 10.63 11.55 -37.81
CA GLU A 33 11.88 11.04 -37.25
C GLU A 33 12.56 10.17 -38.32
N THR A 34 13.55 10.72 -38.97
CA THR A 34 14.25 10.04 -40.08
C THR A 34 15.38 9.15 -39.64
N ASP A 35 15.86 9.37 -38.40
CA ASP A 35 17.00 8.64 -37.83
C ASP A 35 16.60 7.34 -37.15
N VAL A 36 15.32 7.17 -36.83
CA VAL A 36 14.78 5.97 -36.23
C VAL A 36 13.87 5.27 -37.24
N PRO A 37 14.23 4.08 -37.71
CA PRO A 37 13.40 3.33 -38.62
C PRO A 37 12.08 2.90 -37.93
N PRO A 38 10.98 2.80 -38.66
CA PRO A 38 9.72 2.30 -38.12
C PRO A 38 9.91 0.91 -37.51
N GLN A 39 9.56 0.77 -36.24
CA GLN A 39 9.53 -0.53 -35.58
C GLN A 39 8.12 -1.12 -35.70
N ALA A 40 8.04 -2.29 -36.29
CA ALA A 40 6.79 -3.02 -36.37
C ALA A 40 6.53 -3.74 -35.03
N VAL A 41 5.38 -3.47 -34.42
CA VAL A 41 4.91 -4.25 -33.27
C VAL A 41 4.35 -5.55 -33.82
N THR A 42 5.01 -6.66 -33.54
CA THR A 42 4.53 -7.98 -33.94
C THR A 42 3.30 -8.39 -33.12
N PRO A 43 2.39 -9.22 -33.67
CA PRO A 43 1.26 -9.72 -32.89
C PRO A 43 1.66 -10.38 -31.57
N SER A 44 2.72 -11.17 -31.58
CA SER A 44 3.24 -11.81 -30.35
C SER A 44 3.75 -10.82 -29.30
N HIS A 45 4.33 -9.71 -29.74
CA HIS A 45 4.76 -8.65 -28.82
C HIS A 45 3.54 -7.93 -28.23
N TRP A 46 2.51 -7.71 -29.06
CA TRP A 46 1.27 -7.11 -28.60
C TRP A 46 0.52 -7.99 -27.60
N ASP A 47 0.43 -9.29 -27.89
CA ASP A 47 -0.18 -10.26 -26.99
C ASP A 47 0.54 -10.32 -25.63
N ASN A 48 1.87 -10.30 -25.65
CA ASN A 48 2.67 -10.24 -24.43
C ASN A 48 2.41 -8.97 -23.61
N ILE A 49 2.24 -7.82 -24.25
CA ILE A 49 1.86 -6.57 -23.56
C ILE A 49 0.48 -6.72 -22.92
N LEU A 50 -0.50 -7.27 -23.64
CA LEU A 50 -1.85 -7.44 -23.12
C LEU A 50 -1.91 -8.41 -21.93
N GLU A 51 -1.11 -9.48 -21.95
CA GLU A 51 -1.01 -10.43 -20.84
C GLU A 51 -0.35 -9.85 -19.59
N ASN A 52 0.51 -8.85 -19.77
CA ASN A 52 1.27 -8.22 -18.68
C ASN A 52 0.79 -6.80 -18.35
N LEU A 53 -0.42 -6.43 -18.75
CA LEU A 53 -0.98 -5.14 -18.37
C LEU A 53 -1.16 -5.06 -16.85
N PRO A 54 -0.77 -3.94 -16.23
CA PRO A 54 -1.06 -3.71 -14.82
C PRO A 54 -2.58 -3.61 -14.61
N MET A 55 -3.03 -4.01 -13.43
CA MET A 55 -4.43 -3.85 -13.06
C MET A 55 -4.85 -2.39 -13.13
N SER A 56 -6.04 -2.14 -13.65
CA SER A 56 -6.66 -0.82 -13.59
C SER A 56 -7.09 -0.47 -12.15
N ASP A 57 -7.25 0.81 -11.85
CA ASP A 57 -7.70 1.26 -10.52
C ASP A 57 -9.03 0.63 -10.11
N LYS A 58 -9.90 0.37 -11.08
CA LYS A 58 -11.18 -0.30 -10.84
C LYS A 58 -10.98 -1.76 -10.40
N GLU A 59 -10.12 -2.50 -11.07
CA GLU A 59 -9.83 -3.90 -10.73
C GLU A 59 -9.13 -3.99 -9.37
N ARG A 60 -8.21 -3.07 -9.07
CA ARG A 60 -7.56 -2.95 -7.76
C ARG A 60 -8.58 -2.70 -6.66
N ALA A 61 -9.52 -1.78 -6.87
CA ALA A 61 -10.60 -1.50 -5.91
C ALA A 61 -11.54 -2.70 -5.74
N GLU A 62 -11.93 -3.37 -6.82
CA GLU A 62 -12.77 -4.57 -6.78
C GLU A 62 -12.07 -5.71 -6.00
N ARG A 63 -10.76 -5.88 -6.18
CA ARG A 63 -9.96 -6.86 -5.42
C ARG A 63 -10.02 -6.62 -3.91
N LEU A 64 -9.95 -5.37 -3.48
CA LEU A 64 -10.05 -5.01 -2.06
C LEU A 64 -11.46 -5.14 -1.47
N SER A 65 -12.50 -4.99 -2.29
CA SER A 65 -13.89 -5.07 -1.84
C SER A 65 -14.30 -6.46 -1.32
N GLY A 66 -13.53 -7.50 -1.64
CA GLY A 66 -13.73 -8.86 -1.15
C GLY A 66 -13.29 -9.10 0.30
N PHE A 67 -12.62 -8.13 0.93
CA PHE A 67 -12.12 -8.24 2.28
C PHE A 67 -12.95 -7.44 3.27
N ASP A 68 -12.95 -7.90 4.54
CA ASP A 68 -13.59 -7.18 5.65
C ASP A 68 -12.73 -5.99 6.12
N ILE A 69 -12.62 -4.98 5.26
CA ILE A 69 -11.95 -3.70 5.53
C ILE A 69 -12.92 -2.55 5.29
N SER A 70 -12.68 -1.42 5.95
CA SER A 70 -13.53 -0.24 5.72
C SER A 70 -13.23 0.42 4.36
N ASN A 71 -14.21 1.12 3.80
CA ASN A 71 -14.03 1.88 2.56
C ASN A 71 -12.89 2.91 2.67
N ASP A 72 -12.70 3.47 3.86
CA ASP A 72 -11.62 4.41 4.14
C ASP A 72 -10.25 3.72 4.08
N GLN A 73 -10.11 2.55 4.72
CA GLN A 73 -8.89 1.73 4.62
C GLN A 73 -8.59 1.33 3.18
N ALA A 74 -9.60 0.87 2.43
CA ALA A 74 -9.43 0.51 1.03
C ALA A 74 -8.96 1.70 0.18
N SER A 75 -9.57 2.88 0.39
CA SER A 75 -9.19 4.10 -0.31
C SER A 75 -7.76 4.54 0.01
N GLN A 76 -7.35 4.43 1.28
CA GLN A 76 -5.98 4.78 1.70
C GLN A 76 -4.94 3.79 1.15
N LEU A 77 -5.24 2.49 1.15
CA LEU A 77 -4.36 1.47 0.55
C LEU A 77 -4.12 1.75 -0.94
N LEU A 78 -5.18 2.05 -1.69
CA LEU A 78 -5.06 2.40 -3.12
C LEU A 78 -4.28 3.71 -3.32
N ALA A 79 -4.57 4.74 -2.54
CA ALA A 79 -3.92 6.04 -2.66
C ALA A 79 -2.41 6.01 -2.35
N ARG A 80 -1.98 5.06 -1.51
CA ARG A 80 -0.58 4.85 -1.15
C ARG A 80 0.10 3.73 -1.94
N GLU A 81 -0.61 3.11 -2.89
CA GLU A 81 -0.12 1.97 -3.68
C GLU A 81 0.29 0.74 -2.83
N LEU A 82 -0.35 0.57 -1.67
CA LEU A 82 -0.10 -0.51 -0.73
C LEU A 82 -0.99 -1.74 -0.93
N ASP A 83 -1.91 -1.69 -1.86
CA ASP A 83 -2.89 -2.77 -2.12
C ASP A 83 -2.25 -4.07 -2.61
N ASP A 84 -1.14 -4.01 -3.34
CA ASP A 84 -0.39 -5.21 -3.73
C ASP A 84 0.35 -5.84 -2.54
N VAL A 85 0.95 -5.03 -1.67
CA VAL A 85 1.56 -5.51 -0.42
C VAL A 85 0.50 -6.11 0.48
N PHE A 86 -0.66 -5.45 0.60
CA PHE A 86 -1.80 -5.95 1.35
C PHE A 86 -2.24 -7.32 0.84
N TRP A 87 -2.47 -7.45 -0.47
CA TRP A 87 -2.91 -8.68 -1.11
C TRP A 87 -1.93 -9.84 -0.93
N ASN A 88 -0.65 -9.58 -1.15
CA ASN A 88 0.39 -10.62 -1.15
C ASN A 88 0.64 -11.23 0.25
N HIS A 89 0.18 -10.59 1.32
CA HIS A 89 0.43 -11.03 2.70
C HIS A 89 -0.84 -11.36 3.48
N MET A 90 -1.98 -11.50 2.79
CA MET A 90 -3.28 -11.74 3.44
C MET A 90 -3.47 -13.13 4.05
N GLU A 91 -2.59 -14.08 3.77
CA GLU A 91 -2.80 -15.48 4.15
C GLU A 91 -2.75 -15.68 5.67
N GLY A 92 -3.89 -16.10 6.22
CA GLY A 92 -4.00 -16.49 7.63
C GLY A 92 -3.99 -15.33 8.64
N ILE A 93 -4.32 -14.11 8.21
CA ILE A 93 -4.38 -12.93 9.09
C ILE A 93 -5.70 -12.15 8.91
N PRO A 94 -6.17 -11.43 9.96
CA PRO A 94 -7.39 -10.64 9.87
C PRO A 94 -7.16 -9.38 8.99
N ALA A 95 -7.94 -9.24 7.92
CA ALA A 95 -7.82 -8.18 6.93
C ALA A 95 -7.81 -6.77 7.53
N LYS A 96 -8.74 -6.50 8.45
CA LYS A 96 -8.86 -5.19 9.11
C LYS A 96 -7.64 -4.83 9.96
N GLY A 97 -7.11 -5.82 10.67
CA GLY A 97 -5.89 -5.64 11.48
C GLY A 97 -4.67 -5.40 10.59
N TRP A 98 -4.56 -6.16 9.51
CA TRP A 98 -3.49 -6.03 8.54
C TRP A 98 -3.51 -4.66 7.84
N ALA A 99 -4.67 -4.24 7.33
CA ALA A 99 -4.82 -2.92 6.75
C ALA A 99 -4.41 -1.79 7.71
N SER A 100 -4.79 -1.89 8.99
CA SER A 100 -4.43 -0.87 9.99
C SER A 100 -2.93 -0.81 10.23
N LEU A 101 -2.25 -1.95 10.39
CA LEU A 101 -0.79 -1.97 10.58
C LEU A 101 -0.05 -1.47 9.35
N LEU A 102 -0.45 -1.90 8.17
CA LEU A 102 0.18 -1.51 6.92
C LEU A 102 0.03 0.00 6.66
N LEU A 103 -1.11 0.60 6.99
CA LEU A 103 -1.34 2.03 6.86
C LEU A 103 -0.55 2.89 7.86
N VAL A 104 -0.10 2.31 8.97
CA VAL A 104 0.73 3.00 9.97
C VAL A 104 2.22 2.89 9.64
N HIS A 105 2.67 1.71 9.21
CA HIS A 105 4.10 1.39 9.05
C HIS A 105 4.56 1.34 7.60
N ASP A 106 3.66 1.58 6.63
CA ASP A 106 3.92 1.42 5.21
C ASP A 106 4.48 0.02 4.86
N GLU A 107 5.31 -0.07 3.82
CA GLU A 107 5.81 -1.36 3.32
C GLU A 107 7.21 -1.74 3.84
N GLU A 108 7.76 -1.01 4.81
CA GLU A 108 9.16 -1.18 5.20
C GLU A 108 9.51 -2.61 5.66
N HIS A 109 8.61 -3.30 6.33
CA HIS A 109 8.87 -4.66 6.82
C HIS A 109 7.61 -5.52 6.88
N PRO A 110 6.96 -5.83 5.74
CA PRO A 110 5.65 -6.50 5.74
C PRO A 110 5.68 -7.87 6.42
N ALA A 111 6.77 -8.62 6.29
CA ALA A 111 6.90 -9.93 6.95
C ALA A 111 6.96 -9.82 8.48
N LEU A 112 7.61 -8.79 9.02
CA LEU A 112 7.61 -8.51 10.47
C LEU A 112 6.20 -8.16 10.94
N LEU A 113 5.51 -7.26 10.23
CA LEU A 113 4.14 -6.84 10.56
C LEU A 113 3.17 -8.02 10.56
N VAL A 114 3.29 -8.92 9.58
CA VAL A 114 2.51 -10.16 9.50
C VAL A 114 2.77 -11.05 10.71
N ASN A 115 4.03 -11.26 11.07
CA ASN A 115 4.41 -12.09 12.22
C ASN A 115 3.90 -11.50 13.54
N VAL A 116 4.00 -10.19 13.71
CA VAL A 116 3.46 -9.47 14.88
C VAL A 116 1.94 -9.63 14.96
N LEU A 117 1.24 -9.53 13.84
CA LEU A 117 -0.20 -9.70 13.81
C LEU A 117 -0.61 -11.14 14.15
N LYS A 118 0.10 -12.14 13.62
CA LYS A 118 -0.13 -13.55 13.97
C LYS A 118 0.08 -13.81 15.46
N LEU A 119 1.16 -13.30 16.05
CA LEU A 119 1.41 -13.41 17.49
C LEU A 119 0.31 -12.77 18.35
N ARG A 120 -0.25 -11.67 17.86
CA ARG A 120 -1.40 -11.04 18.54
C ARG A 120 -2.64 -11.90 18.47
N GLU A 121 -2.96 -12.48 17.32
CA GLU A 121 -4.11 -13.38 17.16
C GLU A 121 -3.94 -14.68 17.99
N ASP A 122 -2.70 -15.17 18.10
CA ASP A 122 -2.35 -16.34 18.93
C ASP A 122 -2.35 -16.01 20.45
N GLY A 123 -2.60 -14.76 20.84
CA GLY A 123 -2.62 -14.33 22.24
C GLY A 123 -1.23 -14.27 22.90
N LEU A 124 -0.16 -14.31 22.13
CA LEU A 124 1.23 -14.22 22.61
C LEU A 124 1.74 -12.77 22.70
N LEU A 125 1.03 -11.84 22.07
CA LEU A 125 1.36 -10.43 22.07
C LEU A 125 0.10 -9.58 22.33
N SER A 126 0.17 -8.71 23.34
CA SER A 126 -0.91 -7.76 23.61
C SER A 126 -0.87 -6.58 22.63
N ARG A 127 -2.02 -5.96 22.43
CA ARG A 127 -2.15 -4.79 21.53
C ARG A 127 -1.22 -3.64 21.93
N GLU A 128 -1.00 -3.46 23.21
CA GLU A 128 -0.20 -2.37 23.77
C GLU A 128 1.30 -2.47 23.43
N HIS A 129 1.78 -3.71 23.23
CA HIS A 129 3.18 -3.98 22.96
C HIS A 129 3.53 -4.11 21.47
N VAL A 130 2.54 -4.04 20.56
CA VAL A 130 2.73 -4.18 19.12
C VAL A 130 3.78 -3.18 18.60
N GLU A 131 3.59 -1.90 18.90
CA GLU A 131 4.49 -0.83 18.46
C GLU A 131 5.91 -1.03 18.97
N SER A 132 6.07 -1.37 20.26
CA SER A 132 7.39 -1.60 20.86
C SER A 132 8.13 -2.78 20.19
N VAL A 133 7.40 -3.84 19.82
CA VAL A 133 8.00 -5.01 19.14
C VAL A 133 8.43 -4.63 17.72
N ILE A 134 7.61 -3.88 17.00
CA ILE A 134 7.95 -3.39 15.66
C ILE A 134 9.18 -2.47 15.72
N GLU A 135 9.20 -1.53 16.64
CA GLU A 135 10.32 -0.58 16.81
C GLU A 135 11.65 -1.28 17.14
N ILE A 136 11.63 -2.26 18.06
CA ILE A 136 12.81 -3.01 18.46
C ILE A 136 13.35 -3.89 17.34
N HIS A 137 12.47 -4.49 16.54
CA HIS A 137 12.83 -5.43 15.50
C HIS A 137 12.79 -4.82 14.09
N GLY A 138 12.42 -3.55 13.96
CA GLY A 138 12.49 -2.80 12.70
C GLY A 138 13.90 -2.85 12.11
N GLY A 139 14.01 -3.14 10.83
CA GLY A 139 15.30 -3.36 10.17
C GLY A 139 15.88 -4.77 10.32
N GLN A 140 15.27 -5.62 11.12
CA GLN A 140 15.55 -7.06 11.18
C GLN A 140 14.32 -7.81 10.65
N ASN A 141 14.53 -9.00 10.14
CA ASN A 141 13.42 -9.87 9.72
C ASN A 141 13.43 -11.16 10.56
N PRO A 142 13.08 -11.06 11.85
CA PRO A 142 13.12 -12.19 12.75
C PRO A 142 12.07 -13.24 12.35
N SER A 143 12.41 -14.51 12.54
CA SER A 143 11.46 -15.59 12.33
C SER A 143 10.31 -15.53 13.34
N MET A 144 9.17 -16.12 12.99
CA MET A 144 8.01 -16.23 13.88
C MET A 144 8.37 -16.84 15.25
N GLU A 145 9.23 -17.87 15.25
CA GLU A 145 9.70 -18.54 16.46
C GLU A 145 10.55 -17.62 17.35
N ALA A 146 11.45 -16.84 16.74
CA ALA A 146 12.29 -15.89 17.46
C ALA A 146 11.46 -14.77 18.11
N LEU A 147 10.49 -14.22 17.40
CA LEU A 147 9.56 -13.24 17.93
C LEU A 147 8.67 -13.83 19.03
N GLY A 148 8.15 -15.05 18.83
CA GLY A 148 7.35 -15.74 19.85
C GLY A 148 8.14 -15.96 21.15
N SER A 149 9.38 -16.40 21.05
CA SER A 149 10.28 -16.57 22.19
C SER A 149 10.57 -15.25 22.89
N TYR A 150 10.78 -14.18 22.12
CA TYR A 150 10.95 -12.83 22.65
C TYR A 150 9.71 -12.36 23.41
N CYS A 151 8.52 -12.52 22.87
CA CYS A 151 7.26 -12.15 23.53
C CYS A 151 7.04 -12.92 24.83
N GLN A 152 7.32 -14.23 24.86
CA GLN A 152 7.21 -15.06 26.06
C GLN A 152 8.22 -14.65 27.13
N THR A 153 9.49 -14.44 26.76
CA THR A 153 10.55 -14.05 27.70
C THR A 153 10.26 -12.70 28.37
N ASN A 154 9.69 -11.77 27.60
CA ASN A 154 9.37 -10.43 28.10
C ASN A 154 7.93 -10.31 28.64
N GLN A 155 7.18 -11.39 28.69
CA GLN A 155 5.79 -11.44 29.22
C GLN A 155 4.85 -10.42 28.52
N LEU A 156 4.94 -10.33 27.18
CA LEU A 156 4.18 -9.37 26.40
C LEU A 156 2.76 -9.85 26.01
N ALA A 157 2.34 -11.01 26.52
CA ALA A 157 1.00 -11.52 26.32
C ALA A 157 -0.06 -10.64 27.02
N PRO A 158 -1.33 -10.67 26.56
CA PRO A 158 -2.43 -10.02 27.27
C PRO A 158 -2.52 -10.53 28.71
N ALA A 159 -2.86 -9.65 29.65
CA ALA A 159 -3.10 -10.05 31.03
C ALA A 159 -4.31 -11.02 31.09
N ASP A 160 -4.16 -12.09 31.84
CA ASP A 160 -5.27 -13.01 32.11
C ASP A 160 -6.26 -12.34 33.07
N VAL A 161 -7.40 -11.92 32.54
CA VAL A 161 -8.49 -11.29 33.33
C VAL A 161 -9.57 -12.25 33.73
N SER A 162 -9.39 -13.54 33.48
CA SER A 162 -10.38 -14.57 33.78
C SER A 162 -10.75 -14.66 35.29
N GLY A 163 -9.82 -14.30 36.18
CA GLY A 163 -10.03 -14.23 37.62
C GLY A 163 -10.68 -12.95 38.16
N LEU A 164 -10.84 -11.90 37.33
CA LEU A 164 -11.40 -10.63 37.78
C LEU A 164 -12.91 -10.69 38.07
N ALA A 165 -13.65 -11.55 37.37
CA ALA A 165 -15.08 -11.78 37.62
C ALA A 165 -15.36 -12.25 39.06
N ASP A 166 -14.53 -13.13 39.60
CA ASP A 166 -14.65 -13.65 40.95
C ASP A 166 -14.34 -12.63 42.06
N VAL A 167 -13.72 -11.52 41.71
CA VAL A 167 -13.37 -10.45 42.66
C VAL A 167 -14.44 -9.37 42.73
N ILE A 168 -15.23 -9.20 41.66
CA ILE A 168 -16.25 -8.14 41.55
C ILE A 168 -17.57 -8.59 42.23
N ASP A 169 -17.83 -9.91 42.34
CA ASP A 169 -19.03 -10.47 42.95
C ASP A 169 -18.88 -10.71 44.48
N LYS A 170 -17.86 -10.17 45.12
CA LYS A 170 -17.67 -10.14 46.58
C LYS A 170 -17.81 -8.72 47.15
#